data_54dfeecda664781f167dc732656ddbd8
#
_entry.id   54dfeecda664781f167dc732656ddbd8
#
_cell.length_a   1.000
_cell.length_b   1.000
_cell.length_c   1.000
_cell.angle_alpha   90.00
_cell.angle_beta   90.00
_cell.angle_gamma   90.00
#
_symmetry.space_group_name_H-M   'P 1'
#
loop_
_entity.id
_entity.type
_entity.pdbx_description
1 polymer ?
#
loop_
_entity_poly.entity_id
_entity_poly.type
_entity_poly.pdbx_seq_one_letter_code
_entity_poly.pdbx_strand_id
1 'polypeptide(L)'
;MKCELLAEHNLALMLDFVDDENTKYDEAVLKAFLNEKNAYGYIAVDNGKAIGFAYGYVLNEPDGQKVYYLHAIDVVEGWQNQGYGTELVRFIHKHSKTLGCRKMFLHTYKHNASACRCYEKAGGICNAASDDIVFVFK
;
A
#
# COMPACT_ATOMS: atom_id res chain seq x y z
N MET A 1 -0.39 7.44 16.11
CA MET A 1 -0.26 6.51 14.97
C MET A 1 1.17 6.53 14.44
N LYS A 2 1.68 5.39 14.03
CA LYS A 2 3.01 5.25 13.47
C LYS A 2 2.96 4.36 12.22
N CYS A 3 3.57 4.80 11.12
CA CYS A 3 3.74 3.99 9.93
C CYS A 3 5.08 3.26 10.00
N GLU A 4 5.07 1.97 9.64
CA GLU A 4 6.26 1.12 9.69
C GLU A 4 6.34 0.26 8.43
N LEU A 5 7.58 -0.04 8.02
CA LEU A 5 7.83 -1.08 7.03
C LEU A 5 7.53 -2.44 7.69
N LEU A 6 6.76 -3.28 7.02
CA LEU A 6 6.50 -4.64 7.51
C LEU A 6 7.79 -5.44 7.48
N ALA A 7 8.10 -6.07 8.60
CA ALA A 7 9.32 -6.83 8.78
C ALA A 7 9.07 -7.97 9.76
N GLU A 8 10.05 -8.82 9.98
CA GLU A 8 9.91 -9.98 10.84
C GLU A 8 9.52 -9.62 12.28
N HIS A 9 10.00 -8.46 12.78
CA HIS A 9 9.74 -8.04 14.15
C HIS A 9 8.31 -7.53 14.41
N ASN A 10 7.55 -7.17 13.35
CA ASN A 10 6.21 -6.61 13.50
C ASN A 10 5.12 -7.34 12.71
N LEU A 11 5.49 -8.36 11.91
CA LEU A 11 4.51 -9.06 11.07
C LEU A 11 3.39 -9.73 11.88
N ALA A 12 3.65 -10.09 13.15
CA ALA A 12 2.64 -10.71 14.01
C ALA A 12 1.43 -9.79 14.24
N LEU A 13 1.60 -8.48 14.12
CA LEU A 13 0.48 -7.53 14.23
C LEU A 13 -0.58 -7.73 13.14
N MET A 14 -0.20 -8.35 12.00
CA MET A 14 -1.13 -8.63 10.92
C MET A 14 -2.07 -9.81 11.21
N LEU A 15 -1.76 -10.63 12.20
CA LEU A 15 -2.60 -11.78 12.55
C LEU A 15 -3.96 -11.36 13.10
N ASP A 16 -4.04 -10.16 13.69
CA ASP A 16 -5.26 -9.59 14.23
C ASP A 16 -5.87 -8.52 13.32
N PHE A 17 -5.24 -8.24 12.17
CA PHE A 17 -5.74 -7.25 11.21
C PHE A 17 -6.97 -7.80 10.49
N VAL A 18 -8.03 -6.99 10.42
CA VAL A 18 -9.27 -7.35 9.73
C VAL A 18 -9.57 -6.30 8.67
N ASP A 19 -9.48 -6.69 7.41
CA ASP A 19 -9.89 -5.86 6.28
C ASP A 19 -11.39 -6.03 5.96
N ASP A 20 -11.88 -5.30 4.96
CA ASP A 20 -13.30 -5.34 4.56
C ASP A 20 -13.72 -6.72 4.01
N GLU A 21 -12.78 -7.52 3.55
CA GLU A 21 -13.03 -8.84 2.99
C GLU A 21 -12.85 -9.97 4.01
N ASN A 22 -12.54 -9.64 5.26
CA ASN A 22 -12.23 -10.59 6.33
C ASN A 22 -11.07 -11.54 5.98
N THR A 23 -10.07 -11.03 5.28
CA THR A 23 -8.88 -11.79 4.93
C THR A 23 -8.17 -12.26 6.20
N LYS A 24 -7.75 -13.52 6.21
CA LYS A 24 -6.92 -14.07 7.28
C LYS A 24 -5.46 -14.08 6.83
N TYR A 25 -4.62 -13.42 7.61
CA TYR A 25 -3.18 -13.38 7.33
C TYR A 25 -2.47 -14.48 8.11
N ASP A 26 -1.59 -15.19 7.43
CA ASP A 26 -0.82 -16.30 7.97
C ASP A 26 0.65 -15.88 8.09
N GLU A 27 1.27 -16.21 9.22
CA GLU A 27 2.65 -15.81 9.50
C GLU A 27 3.64 -16.37 8.47
N ALA A 28 3.50 -17.63 8.09
CA ALA A 28 4.39 -18.26 7.13
C ALA A 28 4.25 -17.64 5.73
N VAL A 29 3.02 -17.32 5.33
CA VAL A 29 2.75 -16.66 4.05
C VAL A 29 3.30 -15.24 4.05
N LEU A 30 3.14 -14.50 5.15
CA LEU A 30 3.72 -13.15 5.28
C LEU A 30 5.24 -13.18 5.24
N LYS A 31 5.88 -14.17 5.87
CA LYS A 31 7.34 -14.34 5.80
C LYS A 31 7.79 -14.62 4.37
N ALA A 32 7.06 -15.47 3.64
CA ALA A 32 7.36 -15.76 2.24
C ALA A 32 7.24 -14.50 1.38
N PHE A 33 6.21 -13.68 1.62
CA PHE A 33 6.04 -12.40 0.93
C PHE A 33 7.23 -11.47 1.20
N LEU A 34 7.66 -11.36 2.46
CA LEU A 34 8.79 -10.50 2.83
C LEU A 34 10.13 -10.98 2.23
N ASN A 35 10.25 -12.25 1.90
CA ASN A 35 11.44 -12.80 1.25
C ASN A 35 11.45 -12.60 -0.27
N GLU A 36 10.32 -12.17 -0.85
CA GLU A 36 10.27 -11.83 -2.26
C GLU A 36 11.09 -10.56 -2.51
N LYS A 37 12.04 -10.65 -3.43
CA LYS A 37 12.80 -9.48 -3.87
C LYS A 37 11.82 -8.48 -4.50
N ASN A 38 11.95 -7.22 -4.15
CA ASN A 38 11.12 -6.13 -4.67
C ASN A 38 9.68 -6.06 -4.10
N ALA A 39 9.30 -6.94 -3.18
CA ALA A 39 8.01 -6.88 -2.50
C ALA A 39 8.15 -6.16 -1.15
N TYR A 40 7.21 -5.25 -0.85
CA TYR A 40 7.24 -4.46 0.37
C TYR A 40 5.84 -4.36 0.97
N GLY A 41 5.76 -4.61 2.27
CA GLY A 41 4.54 -4.39 3.05
C GLY A 41 4.74 -3.24 4.03
N TYR A 42 3.65 -2.58 4.37
CA TYR A 42 3.65 -1.43 5.28
C TYR A 42 2.46 -1.53 6.20
N ILE A 43 2.64 -1.10 7.45
CA ILE A 43 1.56 -1.05 8.42
C ILE A 43 1.47 0.32 9.07
N ALA A 44 0.25 0.69 9.41
CA ALA A 44 -0.02 1.80 10.31
C ALA A 44 -0.42 1.21 11.65
N VAL A 45 0.27 1.61 12.71
CA VAL A 45 0.09 1.05 14.05
C VAL A 45 -0.44 2.14 14.98
N ASP A 46 -1.49 1.82 15.73
CA ASP A 46 -2.03 2.69 16.77
C ASP A 46 -2.39 1.85 17.98
N ASN A 47 -1.96 2.29 19.17
CA ASN A 47 -2.14 1.56 20.43
C ASN A 47 -1.72 0.09 20.36
N GLY A 48 -0.61 -0.18 19.66
CA GLY A 48 -0.06 -1.53 19.54
C GLY A 48 -0.83 -2.43 18.57
N LYS A 49 -1.75 -1.88 17.78
CA LYS A 49 -2.53 -2.64 16.79
C LYS A 49 -2.28 -2.13 15.39
N ALA A 50 -2.22 -3.03 14.42
CA ALA A 50 -2.21 -2.67 13.03
C ALA A 50 -3.61 -2.19 12.63
N ILE A 51 -3.73 -0.93 12.22
CA ILE A 51 -4.99 -0.30 11.79
C ILE A 51 -5.01 -0.01 10.32
N GLY A 52 -3.88 -0.13 9.65
CA GLY A 52 -3.76 0.02 8.21
C GLY A 52 -2.71 -0.94 7.69
N PHE A 53 -2.90 -1.39 6.48
CA PHE A 53 -1.97 -2.28 5.78
C PHE A 53 -1.93 -1.93 4.31
N ALA A 54 -0.74 -1.98 3.76
CA ALA A 54 -0.53 -1.75 2.33
C ALA A 54 0.62 -2.62 1.84
N TYR A 55 0.59 -2.97 0.56
CA TYR A 55 1.72 -3.66 -0.05
C TYR A 55 1.84 -3.33 -1.54
N GLY A 56 3.05 -3.51 -2.04
CA GLY A 56 3.33 -3.25 -3.43
C GLY A 56 4.71 -3.76 -3.84
N TYR A 57 5.12 -3.36 -5.03
CA TYR A 57 6.27 -3.95 -5.68
C TYR A 57 7.10 -2.89 -6.40
N VAL A 58 8.42 -3.05 -6.32
CA VAL A 58 9.34 -2.32 -7.18
C VAL A 58 9.38 -3.04 -8.52
N LEU A 59 9.06 -2.33 -9.60
CA LEU A 59 9.13 -2.83 -10.96
C LEU A 59 10.41 -2.28 -11.59
N ASN A 60 11.31 -3.17 -11.95
CA ASN A 60 12.57 -2.82 -12.62
C ASN A 60 12.35 -2.76 -14.12
N GLU A 61 12.72 -1.64 -14.74
CA GLU A 61 12.61 -1.44 -16.18
C GLU A 61 13.94 -1.81 -16.87
N PRO A 62 13.91 -2.26 -18.13
CA PRO A 62 15.15 -2.68 -18.82
C PRO A 62 16.19 -1.59 -18.99
N ASP A 63 15.81 -0.32 -18.91
CA ASP A 63 16.73 0.82 -18.96
C ASP A 63 17.39 1.13 -17.61
N GLY A 64 17.12 0.31 -16.59
CA GLY A 64 17.65 0.49 -15.24
C GLY A 64 16.82 1.37 -14.34
N GLN A 65 15.75 1.98 -14.85
CA GLN A 65 14.84 2.76 -14.01
C GLN A 65 13.91 1.86 -13.20
N LYS A 66 13.39 2.40 -12.11
CA LYS A 66 12.47 1.70 -11.21
C LYS A 66 11.22 2.51 -10.99
N VAL A 67 10.08 1.83 -10.90
CA VAL A 67 8.82 2.42 -10.47
C VAL A 67 8.25 1.60 -9.32
N TYR A 68 7.47 2.22 -8.44
CA TYR A 68 6.81 1.51 -7.35
C TYR A 68 5.33 1.38 -7.69
N TYR A 69 4.83 0.15 -7.67
CA TYR A 69 3.40 -0.14 -7.83
C TYR A 69 2.80 -0.44 -6.46
N LEU A 70 1.96 0.47 -5.95
CA LEU A 70 1.18 0.25 -4.74
C LEU A 70 -0.06 -0.55 -5.11
N HIS A 71 -0.04 -1.85 -4.80
CA HIS A 71 -1.06 -2.79 -5.26
C HIS A 71 -2.34 -2.72 -4.43
N ALA A 72 -2.22 -2.61 -3.11
CA ALA A 72 -3.37 -2.56 -2.21
C ALA A 72 -3.06 -1.72 -0.98
N ILE A 73 -4.11 -1.11 -0.45
CA ILE A 73 -4.07 -0.36 0.80
C ILE A 73 -5.44 -0.45 1.46
N ASP A 74 -5.46 -0.78 2.74
CA ASP A 74 -6.66 -0.86 3.56
C ASP A 74 -6.46 -0.20 4.91
N VAL A 75 -7.51 0.44 5.39
CA VAL A 75 -7.59 0.96 6.76
C VAL A 75 -8.81 0.32 7.43
N VAL A 76 -8.61 -0.19 8.64
CA VAL A 76 -9.67 -0.85 9.41
C VAL A 76 -10.89 0.06 9.55
N GLU A 77 -12.10 -0.52 9.40
CA GLU A 77 -13.35 0.20 9.63
C GLU A 77 -13.34 0.84 11.02
N GLY A 78 -13.85 2.05 11.13
CA GLY A 78 -13.78 2.83 12.36
C GLY A 78 -12.55 3.73 12.44
N TRP A 79 -11.49 3.42 11.69
CA TRP A 79 -10.28 4.24 11.57
C TRP A 79 -10.21 4.97 10.23
N GLN A 80 -11.17 4.72 9.35
CA GLN A 80 -11.26 5.34 8.03
C GLN A 80 -11.67 6.81 8.14
N ASN A 81 -11.35 7.59 7.09
CA ASN A 81 -11.68 9.03 6.99
C ASN A 81 -11.09 9.91 8.10
N GLN A 82 -10.00 9.47 8.71
CA GLN A 82 -9.29 10.19 9.79
C GLN A 82 -7.85 10.56 9.41
N GLY A 83 -7.48 10.40 8.15
CA GLY A 83 -6.14 10.75 7.66
C GLY A 83 -5.11 9.63 7.73
N TYR A 84 -5.44 8.48 8.28
CA TYR A 84 -4.48 7.37 8.41
C TYR A 84 -4.02 6.82 7.06
N GLY A 85 -4.95 6.66 6.12
CA GLY A 85 -4.61 6.23 4.76
C GLY A 85 -3.68 7.21 4.06
N THR A 86 -3.95 8.49 4.20
CA THR A 86 -3.11 9.56 3.63
C THR A 86 -1.69 9.51 4.18
N GLU A 87 -1.55 9.37 5.49
CA GLU A 87 -0.25 9.26 6.14
C GLU A 87 0.51 8.01 5.69
N LEU A 88 -0.20 6.90 5.54
CA LEU A 88 0.41 5.66 5.07
C LEU A 88 0.91 5.81 3.63
N VAL A 89 0.11 6.40 2.74
CA VAL A 89 0.52 6.64 1.35
C VAL A 89 1.74 7.56 1.29
N ARG A 90 1.77 8.63 2.09
CA ARG A 90 2.94 9.52 2.17
C ARG A 90 4.18 8.77 2.61
N PHE A 91 4.05 7.92 3.62
CA PHE A 91 5.15 7.12 4.12
C PHE A 91 5.71 6.19 3.03
N ILE A 92 4.82 5.51 2.32
CA ILE A 92 5.20 4.60 1.23
C ILE A 92 5.87 5.35 0.09
N HIS A 93 5.32 6.49 -0.31
CA HIS A 93 5.91 7.30 -1.38
C HIS A 93 7.32 7.76 -1.02
N LYS A 94 7.51 8.22 0.20
CA LYS A 94 8.83 8.61 0.70
C LYS A 94 9.80 7.42 0.68
N HIS A 95 9.36 6.25 1.14
CA HIS A 95 10.18 5.04 1.12
C HIS A 95 10.54 4.62 -0.30
N SER A 96 9.59 4.70 -1.23
CA SER A 96 9.84 4.34 -2.63
C SER A 96 10.97 5.16 -3.25
N LYS A 97 11.08 6.43 -2.87
CA LYS A 97 12.19 7.28 -3.30
C LYS A 97 13.53 6.78 -2.79
N THR A 98 13.58 6.30 -1.54
CA THR A 98 14.82 5.72 -0.98
C THR A 98 15.22 4.43 -1.70
N LEU A 99 14.28 3.73 -2.32
CA LEU A 99 14.54 2.55 -3.12
C LEU A 99 14.99 2.88 -4.55
N GLY A 100 15.05 4.16 -4.90
CA GLY A 100 15.47 4.61 -6.23
C GLY A 100 14.34 4.67 -7.25
N CYS A 101 13.08 4.58 -6.82
CA CYS A 101 11.95 4.65 -7.73
C CYS A 101 11.73 6.08 -8.24
N ARG A 102 11.53 6.21 -9.57
CA ARG A 102 11.29 7.52 -10.19
C ARG A 102 9.84 7.99 -10.01
N LYS A 103 8.92 7.06 -9.76
CA LYS A 103 7.52 7.37 -9.46
C LYS A 103 6.86 6.22 -8.71
N MET A 104 5.74 6.52 -8.08
CA MET A 104 4.81 5.53 -7.54
C MET A 104 3.48 5.70 -8.25
N PHE A 105 2.81 4.59 -8.56
CA PHE A 105 1.47 4.61 -9.14
C PHE A 105 0.58 3.56 -8.49
N LEU A 106 -0.71 3.78 -8.57
CA LEU A 106 -1.73 2.88 -8.09
C LEU A 106 -2.99 3.01 -8.94
N HIS A 107 -3.88 2.04 -8.81
CA HIS A 107 -5.18 2.07 -9.46
C HIS A 107 -6.29 2.10 -8.40
N THR A 108 -7.34 2.84 -8.67
CA THR A 108 -8.57 2.82 -7.89
C THR A 108 -9.75 3.07 -8.81
N TYR A 109 -10.94 2.85 -8.31
CA TYR A 109 -12.14 3.12 -9.08
C TYR A 109 -12.50 4.61 -9.01
N LYS A 110 -12.91 5.15 -10.14
CA LYS A 110 -13.27 6.57 -10.27
C LYS A 110 -14.36 6.99 -9.29
N HIS A 111 -15.30 6.09 -8.99
CA HIS A 111 -16.40 6.35 -8.07
C HIS A 111 -16.00 6.18 -6.59
N ASN A 112 -14.81 5.70 -6.28
CA ASN A 112 -14.33 5.62 -4.92
C ASN A 112 -13.78 6.99 -4.49
N ALA A 113 -14.71 7.89 -4.14
CA ALA A 113 -14.37 9.28 -3.82
C ALA A 113 -13.47 9.40 -2.59
N SER A 114 -13.65 8.54 -1.60
CA SER A 114 -12.83 8.53 -0.38
C SER A 114 -11.37 8.20 -0.70
N ALA A 115 -11.15 7.15 -1.49
CA ALA A 115 -9.79 6.76 -1.91
C ALA A 115 -9.15 7.85 -2.76
N CYS A 116 -9.88 8.41 -3.73
CA CYS A 116 -9.37 9.48 -4.57
C CYS A 116 -8.93 10.69 -3.74
N ARG A 117 -9.73 11.12 -2.77
CA ARG A 117 -9.34 12.21 -1.86
C ARG A 117 -8.09 11.87 -1.06
N CYS A 118 -7.99 10.66 -0.57
CA CYS A 118 -6.82 10.18 0.17
C CYS A 118 -5.55 10.32 -0.66
N TYR A 119 -5.58 9.83 -1.89
CA TYR A 119 -4.40 9.84 -2.76
C TYR A 119 -4.03 11.25 -3.20
N GLU A 120 -5.00 12.10 -3.50
CA GLU A 120 -4.74 13.49 -3.84
C GLU A 120 -4.14 14.27 -2.67
N LYS A 121 -4.64 14.07 -1.46
CA LYS A 121 -4.06 14.68 -0.25
C LYS A 121 -2.63 14.22 0.01
N ALA A 122 -2.32 12.99 -0.36
CA ALA A 122 -0.96 12.45 -0.24
C ALA A 122 -0.02 12.96 -1.34
N GLY A 123 -0.51 13.75 -2.29
CA GLY A 123 0.29 14.35 -3.36
C GLY A 123 0.15 13.66 -4.71
N GLY A 124 -0.74 12.69 -4.83
CA GLY A 124 -1.00 12.00 -6.08
C GLY A 124 -1.73 12.87 -7.08
N ILE A 125 -1.45 12.67 -8.35
CA ILE A 125 -2.12 13.36 -9.46
C ILE A 125 -3.03 12.35 -10.15
N CYS A 126 -4.32 12.66 -10.19
CA CYS A 126 -5.30 11.79 -10.81
C CYS A 126 -5.19 11.86 -12.34
N ASN A 127 -5.09 10.70 -12.98
CA ASN A 127 -5.06 10.58 -14.43
C ASN A 127 -6.43 10.16 -14.99
N ALA A 128 -7.52 10.70 -14.44
CA ALA A 128 -8.89 10.34 -14.78
C ALA A 128 -9.27 10.65 -16.24
N ALA A 129 -8.51 11.54 -16.90
CA ALA A 129 -8.70 11.88 -18.32
C ALA A 129 -7.99 10.91 -19.26
N SER A 130 -7.24 9.93 -18.74
CA SER A 130 -6.58 8.92 -19.55
C SER A 130 -7.60 8.01 -20.23
N ASP A 131 -7.29 7.60 -21.46
CA ASP A 131 -8.06 6.61 -22.20
C ASP A 131 -7.62 5.17 -21.88
N ASP A 132 -6.78 4.99 -20.87
CA ASP A 132 -6.28 3.68 -20.48
C ASP A 132 -7.42 2.77 -20.00
N ILE A 133 -7.41 1.53 -20.49
CA ILE A 133 -8.34 0.48 -20.07
C ILE A 133 -7.55 -0.75 -19.66
N VAL A 134 -8.16 -1.61 -18.85
CA VAL A 134 -7.54 -2.83 -18.34
C VAL A 134 -8.10 -4.04 -19.07
N PHE A 135 -7.21 -4.90 -19.60
CA PHE A 135 -7.56 -6.22 -20.10
C PHE A 135 -7.12 -7.24 -19.07
N VAL A 136 -8.02 -8.17 -18.75
CA VAL A 136 -7.75 -9.25 -17.79
C VAL A 136 -7.75 -10.59 -18.53
N PHE A 137 -6.67 -11.35 -18.39
CA PHE A 137 -6.56 -12.71 -18.93
C PHE A 137 -6.65 -13.69 -17.76
N LYS A 138 -7.59 -14.62 -17.82
CA LYS A 138 -7.83 -15.62 -16.77
C LYS A 138 -7.45 -17.02 -17.22
#